data_1aa982825245329f805f36aabe96c01b
#
_entry.id   1aa982825245329f805f36aabe96c01b
#
_cell.length_a   1.000
_cell.length_b   1.000
_cell.length_c   1.000
_cell.angle_alpha   90.00
_cell.angle_beta   90.00
_cell.angle_gamma   90.00
#
_symmetry.space_group_name_H-M   'P 1'
#
loop_
_entity.id
_entity.type
_entity.pdbx_description
1 polymer ?
#
loop_
_entity_poly.entity_id
_entity_poly.type
_entity_poly.pdbx_seq_one_letter_code
_entity_poly.pdbx_strand_id
1 'polypeptide(L)'
;MKNQNKKILLLGSDGYIGSSLYDYLTNLKYDICNVDLFWFGKMHQNTIQKNYDELTVEFINKFSHIILLAAHSSVAMCSNSLESCFNNNVSNFIRLIEKINNNQTLIYMSSAAVYGNNDKLVDETYPITGGLSFYDYTKICNDNIASLYPNKKIVGLRLGTIGGFSKNFRCENLINSLATASIKSNKMIITNPENYRSVLGMKDLCRSIHAILESDTIKNRIYNITSLNAKIIEFAEKIKNINGGELIVNDSLPTNYSFNCDSSLFQTDYNFKFNDTVETIFVDISKNLHMIVSNLKRTPR
;
A
#
# COMPACT_ATOMS: atom_id res chain seq x y z
N MET A 1 -20.26 -11.99 15.41
CA MET A 1 -19.53 -12.54 16.58
C MET A 1 -18.27 -13.34 16.24
N LYS A 2 -17.78 -13.38 15.00
CA LYS A 2 -16.53 -14.10 14.62
C LYS A 2 -15.22 -13.33 14.98
N ASN A 3 -15.28 -12.02 15.23
CA ASN A 3 -14.09 -11.15 15.37
C ASN A 3 -13.41 -11.17 16.75
N GLN A 4 -14.03 -11.72 17.77
CA GLN A 4 -13.56 -11.59 19.17
C GLN A 4 -12.27 -12.37 19.51
N ASN A 5 -11.79 -13.24 18.61
CA ASN A 5 -10.61 -14.09 18.87
C ASN A 5 -9.37 -13.75 18.02
N LYS A 6 -9.45 -12.79 17.08
CA LYS A 6 -8.31 -12.45 16.23
C LYS A 6 -7.52 -11.28 16.81
N LYS A 7 -6.32 -11.58 17.31
CA LYS A 7 -5.36 -10.56 17.74
C LYS A 7 -4.43 -10.22 16.59
N ILE A 8 -4.32 -8.94 16.27
CA ILE A 8 -3.58 -8.42 15.13
C ILE A 8 -2.34 -7.68 15.60
N LEU A 9 -1.19 -7.99 15.04
CA LEU A 9 0.03 -7.20 15.12
C LEU A 9 0.17 -6.36 13.86
N LEU A 10 0.05 -5.03 13.98
CA LEU A 10 0.15 -4.09 12.87
C LEU A 10 1.52 -3.40 12.92
N LEU A 11 2.39 -3.78 11.98
CA LEU A 11 3.75 -3.28 11.84
C LEU A 11 3.79 -2.16 10.78
N GLY A 12 4.18 -0.95 11.18
CA GLY A 12 4.08 0.26 10.35
C GLY A 12 2.73 0.95 10.49
N SER A 13 2.16 0.92 11.69
CA SER A 13 0.80 1.38 12.02
C SER A 13 0.59 2.89 11.89
N ASP A 14 1.64 3.68 12.03
CA ASP A 14 1.57 5.14 11.96
C ASP A 14 1.96 5.70 10.59
N GLY A 15 2.22 4.81 9.60
CA GLY A 15 2.41 5.14 8.20
C GLY A 15 1.12 5.55 7.47
N TYR A 16 1.21 5.85 6.16
CA TYR A 16 0.07 6.28 5.33
C TYR A 16 -1.06 5.23 5.30
N ILE A 17 -0.73 3.98 5.01
CA ILE A 17 -1.71 2.87 5.01
C ILE A 17 -2.08 2.51 6.45
N GLY A 18 -1.07 2.39 7.33
CA GLY A 18 -1.22 1.88 8.68
C GLY A 18 -2.21 2.67 9.52
N SER A 19 -2.15 4.01 9.46
CA SER A 19 -3.06 4.85 10.24
C SER A 19 -4.53 4.72 9.80
N SER A 20 -4.78 4.59 8.49
CA SER A 20 -6.14 4.35 7.98
C SER A 20 -6.65 2.95 8.30
N LEU A 21 -5.79 1.94 8.17
CA LEU A 21 -6.14 0.56 8.47
C LEU A 21 -6.42 0.36 9.96
N TYR A 22 -5.62 0.97 10.84
CA TYR A 22 -5.85 0.93 12.28
C TYR A 22 -7.22 1.49 12.65
N ASP A 23 -7.54 2.70 12.16
CA ASP A 23 -8.83 3.32 12.41
C ASP A 23 -9.99 2.43 11.89
N TYR A 24 -9.84 1.87 10.68
CA TYR A 24 -10.84 0.99 10.08
C TYR A 24 -11.08 -0.27 10.90
N LEU A 25 -10.01 -0.99 11.28
CA LEU A 25 -10.13 -2.26 12.02
C LEU A 25 -10.56 -2.03 13.49
N THR A 26 -10.16 -0.91 14.11
CA THR A 26 -10.62 -0.52 15.46
C THR A 26 -12.13 -0.26 15.47
N ASN A 27 -12.68 0.37 14.43
CA ASN A 27 -14.13 0.54 14.30
C ASN A 27 -14.87 -0.79 14.19
N LEU A 28 -14.22 -1.81 13.64
CA LEU A 28 -14.73 -3.19 13.56
C LEU A 28 -14.46 -4.01 14.85
N LYS A 29 -13.88 -3.39 15.88
CA LYS A 29 -13.62 -3.99 17.20
C LYS A 29 -12.58 -5.13 17.19
N TYR A 30 -11.59 -5.06 16.31
CA TYR A 30 -10.43 -5.94 16.40
C TYR A 30 -9.50 -5.55 17.54
N ASP A 31 -8.84 -6.55 18.15
CA ASP A 31 -7.76 -6.35 19.13
C ASP A 31 -6.44 -6.15 18.35
N ILE A 32 -5.89 -4.92 18.39
CA ILE A 32 -4.74 -4.52 17.55
C ILE A 32 -3.62 -4.00 18.44
N CYS A 33 -2.44 -4.58 18.25
CA CYS A 33 -1.19 -4.04 18.78
C CYS A 33 -0.42 -3.32 17.67
N ASN A 34 -0.13 -2.04 17.89
CA ASN A 34 0.55 -1.16 16.97
C ASN A 34 2.05 -1.09 17.24
N VAL A 35 2.86 -1.22 16.19
CA VAL A 35 4.32 -1.04 16.24
C VAL A 35 4.77 -0.16 15.07
N ASP A 36 5.56 0.88 15.33
CA ASP A 36 6.09 1.80 14.32
C ASP A 36 7.40 2.44 14.80
N LEU A 37 8.21 2.94 13.88
CA LEU A 37 9.43 3.73 14.18
C LEU A 37 9.19 5.24 14.22
N PHE A 38 7.98 5.69 13.85
CA PHE A 38 7.60 7.10 13.75
C PHE A 38 8.43 7.94 12.78
N TRP A 39 8.91 7.34 11.68
CA TRP A 39 9.67 8.08 10.66
C TRP A 39 8.91 9.30 10.13
N PHE A 40 7.60 9.22 10.08
CA PHE A 40 6.71 10.28 9.61
C PHE A 40 5.80 10.86 10.71
N GLY A 41 6.15 10.63 11.97
CA GLY A 41 5.39 11.09 13.13
C GLY A 41 4.52 10.00 13.76
N LYS A 42 4.08 10.27 14.99
CA LYS A 42 3.20 9.39 15.77
C LYS A 42 1.74 9.76 15.52
N MET A 43 0.93 8.81 15.04
CA MET A 43 -0.49 9.02 14.73
C MET A 43 -1.42 8.49 15.84
N HIS A 44 -0.99 7.46 16.58
CA HIS A 44 -1.79 6.80 17.61
C HIS A 44 -1.03 6.77 18.94
N GLN A 45 -1.73 7.07 20.06
CA GLN A 45 -1.09 7.17 21.38
C GLN A 45 -0.48 5.85 21.86
N ASN A 46 -1.17 4.73 21.60
CA ASN A 46 -0.80 3.40 22.10
C ASN A 46 0.18 2.64 21.21
N THR A 47 0.79 3.29 20.20
CA THR A 47 1.78 2.65 19.34
C THR A 47 3.10 2.45 20.08
N ILE A 48 3.62 1.23 20.03
CA ILE A 48 4.94 0.86 20.54
C ILE A 48 6.01 1.36 19.55
N GLN A 49 6.92 2.22 20.02
CA GLN A 49 8.04 2.68 19.21
C GLN A 49 9.14 1.62 19.20
N LYS A 50 9.20 0.83 18.14
CA LYS A 50 10.19 -0.25 18.00
C LYS A 50 10.35 -0.68 16.55
N ASN A 51 11.58 -1.11 16.18
CA ASN A 51 11.75 -1.83 14.94
C ASN A 51 11.11 -3.22 15.07
N TYR A 52 10.35 -3.64 14.07
CA TYR A 52 9.70 -4.95 14.09
C TYR A 52 10.71 -6.12 14.11
N ASP A 53 11.93 -5.90 13.63
CA ASP A 53 13.03 -6.86 13.72
C ASP A 53 13.46 -7.16 15.18
N GLU A 54 13.27 -6.21 16.08
CA GLU A 54 13.60 -6.35 17.51
C GLU A 54 12.51 -7.06 18.32
N LEU A 55 11.38 -7.38 17.72
CA LEU A 55 10.31 -8.11 18.39
C LEU A 55 10.73 -9.56 18.62
N THR A 56 10.50 -10.05 19.84
CA THR A 56 10.82 -11.44 20.19
C THR A 56 9.78 -12.42 19.64
N VAL A 57 10.15 -13.68 19.51
CA VAL A 57 9.24 -14.77 19.10
C VAL A 57 8.04 -14.87 20.04
N GLU A 58 8.28 -14.76 21.37
CA GLU A 58 7.25 -14.84 22.40
C GLU A 58 6.25 -13.67 22.27
N PHE A 59 6.74 -12.48 21.89
CA PHE A 59 5.85 -11.34 21.66
C PHE A 59 4.98 -11.56 20.41
N ILE A 60 5.60 -11.96 19.29
CA ILE A 60 4.92 -12.20 18.00
C ILE A 60 3.89 -13.34 18.14
N ASN A 61 4.19 -14.37 18.92
CA ASN A 61 3.30 -15.53 19.12
C ASN A 61 2.00 -15.21 19.88
N LYS A 62 1.84 -13.99 20.42
CA LYS A 62 0.58 -13.54 21.03
C LYS A 62 -0.50 -13.19 20.01
N PHE A 63 -0.15 -13.08 18.74
CA PHE A 63 -1.02 -12.62 17.66
C PHE A 63 -1.33 -13.74 16.67
N SER A 64 -2.57 -13.77 16.19
CA SER A 64 -2.99 -14.71 15.15
C SER A 64 -2.68 -14.21 13.74
N HIS A 65 -2.65 -12.88 13.58
CA HIS A 65 -2.41 -12.22 12.30
C HIS A 65 -1.34 -11.14 12.45
N ILE A 66 -0.42 -11.10 11.51
CA ILE A 66 0.61 -10.07 11.40
C ILE A 66 0.39 -9.33 10.07
N ILE A 67 0.27 -8.01 10.12
CA ILE A 67 0.15 -7.16 8.92
C ILE A 67 1.40 -6.32 8.84
N LEU A 68 2.23 -6.56 7.82
CA LEU A 68 3.49 -5.87 7.61
C LEU A 68 3.32 -4.74 6.58
N LEU A 69 3.27 -3.51 7.08
CA LEU A 69 3.25 -2.27 6.30
C LEU A 69 4.57 -1.51 6.41
N ALA A 70 5.38 -1.82 7.44
CA ALA A 70 6.67 -1.17 7.68
C ALA A 70 7.67 -1.50 6.56
N ALA A 71 8.11 -0.48 5.84
CA ALA A 71 9.08 -0.61 4.75
C ALA A 71 9.65 0.76 4.35
N HIS A 72 10.78 0.78 3.65
CA HIS A 72 11.10 1.89 2.73
C HIS A 72 10.10 1.81 1.58
N SER A 73 9.11 2.68 1.57
CA SER A 73 7.87 2.53 0.79
C SER A 73 7.81 3.36 -0.48
N SER A 74 8.95 3.88 -0.93
CA SER A 74 9.06 4.61 -2.19
C SER A 74 10.42 4.45 -2.85
N VAL A 75 10.47 4.71 -4.15
CA VAL A 75 11.72 4.73 -4.93
C VAL A 75 12.72 5.72 -4.29
N ALA A 76 12.26 6.92 -3.96
CA ALA A 76 13.13 7.95 -3.37
C ALA A 76 13.73 7.51 -2.01
N MET A 77 12.95 6.88 -1.14
CA MET A 77 13.46 6.35 0.14
C MET A 77 14.55 5.29 -0.08
N CYS A 78 14.33 4.36 -1.02
CA CYS A 78 15.31 3.32 -1.32
C CYS A 78 16.56 3.85 -2.00
N SER A 79 16.44 4.89 -2.83
CA SER A 79 17.59 5.51 -3.52
C SER A 79 18.52 6.27 -2.57
N ASN A 80 18.01 6.76 -1.43
CA ASN A 80 18.82 7.47 -0.43
C ASN A 80 19.84 6.57 0.28
N SER A 81 19.49 5.29 0.50
CA SER A 81 20.39 4.29 1.08
C SER A 81 19.94 2.89 0.66
N LEU A 82 20.65 2.30 -0.29
CA LEU A 82 20.34 0.96 -0.80
C LEU A 82 20.49 -0.10 0.30
N GLU A 83 21.55 0.01 1.11
CA GLU A 83 21.79 -0.91 2.22
C GLU A 83 20.66 -0.85 3.26
N SER A 84 20.29 0.34 3.72
CA SER A 84 19.21 0.53 4.68
C SER A 84 17.88 0.01 4.11
N CYS A 85 17.60 0.28 2.82
CA CYS A 85 16.43 -0.21 2.15
C CYS A 85 16.40 -1.75 2.09
N PHE A 86 17.53 -2.38 1.70
CA PHE A 86 17.62 -3.83 1.64
C PHE A 86 17.46 -4.47 3.02
N ASN A 87 18.16 -3.94 4.03
CA ASN A 87 18.08 -4.45 5.39
C ASN A 87 16.65 -4.38 5.94
N ASN A 88 15.98 -3.24 5.78
CA ASN A 88 14.62 -3.07 6.29
C ASN A 88 13.57 -3.84 5.48
N ASN A 89 13.66 -3.82 4.14
CA ASN A 89 12.62 -4.42 3.30
C ASN A 89 12.81 -5.94 3.10
N VAL A 90 14.05 -6.43 3.07
CA VAL A 90 14.36 -7.82 2.71
C VAL A 90 14.89 -8.60 3.91
N SER A 91 16.01 -8.16 4.53
CA SER A 91 16.60 -8.91 5.64
C SER A 91 15.65 -9.04 6.84
N ASN A 92 15.01 -7.94 7.22
CA ASN A 92 14.05 -7.95 8.33
C ASN A 92 12.77 -8.73 7.99
N PHE A 93 12.36 -8.76 6.70
CA PHE A 93 11.25 -9.59 6.24
C PHE A 93 11.53 -11.09 6.43
N ILE A 94 12.74 -11.54 6.07
CA ILE A 94 13.17 -12.93 6.31
C ILE A 94 13.12 -13.26 7.80
N ARG A 95 13.73 -12.40 8.64
CA ARG A 95 13.73 -12.60 10.10
C ARG A 95 12.33 -12.64 10.69
N LEU A 96 11.39 -11.83 10.18
CA LEU A 96 10.00 -11.89 10.60
C LEU A 96 9.35 -13.21 10.23
N ILE A 97 9.53 -13.68 8.98
CA ILE A 97 9.00 -14.97 8.53
C ILE A 97 9.53 -16.12 9.41
N GLU A 98 10.81 -16.10 9.78
CA GLU A 98 11.40 -17.14 10.64
C GLU A 98 10.83 -17.13 12.06
N LYS A 99 10.44 -15.95 12.59
CA LYS A 99 9.84 -15.79 13.93
C LYS A 99 8.38 -16.22 14.01
N ILE A 100 7.61 -16.15 12.92
CA ILE A 100 6.19 -16.55 12.91
C ILE A 100 6.04 -18.07 12.85
N ASN A 101 4.99 -18.61 13.47
CA ASN A 101 4.67 -20.03 13.41
C ASN A 101 3.63 -20.33 12.30
N ASN A 102 3.39 -21.62 12.02
CA ASN A 102 2.53 -22.06 10.91
C ASN A 102 1.02 -21.78 11.13
N ASN A 103 0.61 -21.45 12.36
CA ASN A 103 -0.78 -21.11 12.66
C ASN A 103 -1.10 -19.63 12.47
N GLN A 104 -0.05 -18.79 12.38
CA GLN A 104 -0.18 -17.36 12.18
C GLN A 104 -0.28 -17.01 10.70
N THR A 105 -1.05 -15.98 10.39
CA THR A 105 -1.15 -15.44 9.04
C THR A 105 -0.32 -14.15 8.93
N LEU A 106 0.60 -14.10 7.97
CA LEU A 106 1.34 -12.90 7.60
C LEU A 106 0.74 -12.31 6.31
N ILE A 107 0.31 -11.05 6.38
CA ILE A 107 -0.09 -10.27 5.20
C ILE A 107 0.99 -9.19 5.00
N TYR A 108 1.62 -9.16 3.82
CA TYR A 108 2.64 -8.15 3.50
C TYR A 108 2.31 -7.39 2.23
N MET A 109 2.83 -6.15 2.14
CA MET A 109 2.61 -5.29 0.98
C MET A 109 3.74 -5.43 -0.03
N SER A 110 3.41 -6.02 -1.17
CA SER A 110 4.17 -5.97 -2.41
C SER A 110 3.72 -4.75 -3.25
N SER A 111 4.02 -4.72 -4.52
CA SER A 111 3.72 -3.59 -5.40
C SER A 111 3.45 -4.05 -6.83
N ALA A 112 2.51 -3.39 -7.51
CA ALA A 112 2.30 -3.56 -8.95
C ALA A 112 3.54 -3.16 -9.78
N ALA A 113 4.44 -2.35 -9.24
CA ALA A 113 5.70 -1.97 -9.89
C ALA A 113 6.65 -3.15 -10.16
N VAL A 114 6.42 -4.32 -9.56
CA VAL A 114 7.19 -5.56 -9.86
C VAL A 114 7.05 -6.01 -11.31
N TYR A 115 5.99 -5.59 -12.01
CA TYR A 115 5.78 -5.90 -13.42
C TYR A 115 6.57 -5.00 -14.37
N GLY A 116 7.25 -3.97 -13.85
CA GLY A 116 8.01 -3.01 -14.66
C GLY A 116 7.10 -2.13 -15.53
N ASN A 117 7.60 -1.75 -16.71
CA ASN A 117 6.81 -1.01 -17.70
C ASN A 117 6.00 -1.98 -18.57
N ASN A 118 4.68 -1.96 -18.39
CA ASN A 118 3.79 -2.82 -19.13
C ASN A 118 2.38 -2.22 -19.27
N ASP A 119 1.98 -1.90 -20.46
CA ASP A 119 0.65 -1.36 -20.77
C ASP A 119 -0.44 -2.44 -20.90
N LYS A 120 -0.03 -3.71 -21.01
CA LYS A 120 -0.99 -4.83 -21.05
C LYS A 120 -1.62 -5.01 -19.68
N LEU A 121 -2.88 -5.43 -19.67
CA LEU A 121 -3.53 -5.89 -18.45
C LEU A 121 -2.90 -7.22 -18.02
N VAL A 122 -2.22 -7.23 -16.87
CA VAL A 122 -1.46 -8.38 -16.36
C VAL A 122 -2.07 -8.93 -15.08
N ASP A 123 -2.15 -10.25 -15.01
CA ASP A 123 -2.53 -10.99 -13.80
C ASP A 123 -1.30 -11.46 -13.01
N GLU A 124 -1.52 -12.21 -11.93
CA GLU A 124 -0.47 -12.70 -11.03
C GLU A 124 0.47 -13.72 -11.67
N THR A 125 0.07 -14.35 -12.79
CA THR A 125 0.88 -15.34 -13.53
C THR A 125 1.86 -14.68 -14.51
N TYR A 126 1.70 -13.37 -14.77
CA TYR A 126 2.56 -12.64 -15.70
C TYR A 126 4.02 -12.67 -15.21
N PRO A 127 4.98 -13.01 -16.09
CA PRO A 127 6.38 -13.10 -15.72
C PRO A 127 6.94 -11.78 -15.18
N ILE A 128 7.61 -11.83 -14.04
CA ILE A 128 8.35 -10.71 -13.48
C ILE A 128 9.74 -10.70 -14.13
N THR A 129 9.97 -9.72 -15.00
CA THR A 129 11.23 -9.61 -15.76
C THR A 129 12.27 -8.71 -15.13
N GLY A 130 11.94 -8.08 -14.00
CA GLY A 130 12.79 -7.16 -13.24
C GLY A 130 12.13 -5.81 -13.00
N GLY A 131 12.47 -5.19 -11.89
CA GLY A 131 12.01 -3.85 -11.53
C GLY A 131 12.85 -2.76 -12.19
N LEU A 132 12.29 -1.55 -12.25
CA LEU A 132 12.97 -0.34 -12.76
C LEU A 132 13.76 0.39 -11.68
N SER A 133 13.55 0.03 -10.42
CA SER A 133 14.19 0.66 -9.27
C SER A 133 14.61 -0.37 -8.22
N PHE A 134 15.46 0.07 -7.29
CA PHE A 134 15.85 -0.76 -6.15
C PHE A 134 14.67 -1.07 -5.22
N TYR A 135 13.69 -0.16 -5.14
CA TYR A 135 12.43 -0.42 -4.44
C TYR A 135 11.70 -1.64 -5.02
N ASP A 136 11.53 -1.67 -6.34
CA ASP A 136 10.85 -2.78 -7.02
C ASP A 136 11.59 -4.10 -6.79
N TYR A 137 12.94 -4.05 -6.89
CA TYR A 137 13.78 -5.20 -6.61
C TYR A 137 13.53 -5.77 -5.21
N THR A 138 13.41 -4.92 -4.18
CA THR A 138 13.10 -5.41 -2.82
C THR A 138 11.72 -6.05 -2.72
N LYS A 139 10.73 -5.58 -3.50
CA LYS A 139 9.40 -6.19 -3.53
C LYS A 139 9.39 -7.53 -4.27
N ILE A 140 10.15 -7.64 -5.37
CA ILE A 140 10.38 -8.91 -6.08
C ILE A 140 11.07 -9.92 -5.16
N CYS A 141 12.08 -9.49 -4.41
CA CYS A 141 12.74 -10.35 -3.41
C CYS A 141 11.74 -10.87 -2.38
N ASN A 142 10.86 -10.01 -1.85
CA ASN A 142 9.88 -10.42 -0.85
C ASN A 142 8.87 -11.45 -1.41
N ASP A 143 8.39 -11.25 -2.65
CA ASP A 143 7.48 -12.21 -3.30
C ASP A 143 8.15 -13.58 -3.49
N ASN A 144 9.42 -13.58 -3.94
CA ASN A 144 10.21 -14.81 -4.11
C ASN A 144 10.52 -15.48 -2.77
N ILE A 145 10.94 -14.72 -1.75
CA ILE A 145 11.22 -15.25 -0.41
C ILE A 145 9.96 -15.87 0.21
N ALA A 146 8.81 -15.20 0.12
CA ALA A 146 7.56 -15.74 0.65
C ALA A 146 7.21 -17.10 0.03
N SER A 147 7.53 -17.33 -1.25
CA SER A 147 7.29 -18.60 -1.94
C SER A 147 8.14 -19.76 -1.42
N LEU A 148 9.28 -19.48 -0.80
CA LEU A 148 10.20 -20.50 -0.23
C LEU A 148 9.69 -21.08 1.11
N TYR A 149 8.62 -20.53 1.69
CA TYR A 149 8.04 -21.00 2.94
C TYR A 149 6.64 -21.61 2.72
N PRO A 150 6.53 -22.75 2.02
CA PRO A 150 5.23 -23.34 1.60
C PRO A 150 4.31 -23.73 2.77
N ASN A 151 4.88 -24.01 3.94
CA ASN A 151 4.12 -24.42 5.13
C ASN A 151 3.62 -23.23 5.98
N LYS A 152 4.02 -21.99 5.66
CA LYS A 152 3.56 -20.80 6.38
C LYS A 152 2.41 -20.12 5.64
N LYS A 153 1.49 -19.54 6.40
CA LYS A 153 0.35 -18.79 5.84
C LYS A 153 0.81 -17.36 5.54
N ILE A 154 1.31 -17.13 4.34
CA ILE A 154 1.84 -15.83 3.90
C ILE A 154 1.05 -15.38 2.67
N VAL A 155 0.55 -14.14 2.71
CA VAL A 155 -0.17 -13.51 1.59
C VAL A 155 0.51 -12.19 1.24
N GLY A 156 0.94 -12.06 0.00
CA GLY A 156 1.46 -10.83 -0.58
C GLY A 156 0.40 -10.10 -1.39
N LEU A 157 0.34 -8.78 -1.21
CA LEU A 157 -0.58 -7.92 -1.95
C LEU A 157 0.24 -7.00 -2.85
N ARG A 158 0.20 -7.20 -4.17
CA ARG A 158 0.78 -6.31 -5.18
C ARG A 158 -0.16 -5.14 -5.38
N LEU A 159 0.10 -4.07 -4.63
CA LEU A 159 -0.76 -2.90 -4.58
C LEU A 159 -0.56 -2.01 -5.80
N GLY A 160 -1.65 -1.53 -6.38
CA GLY A 160 -1.66 -0.34 -7.23
C GLY A 160 -1.25 0.92 -6.44
N THR A 161 -1.08 2.04 -7.13
CA THR A 161 -0.79 3.34 -6.49
C THR A 161 -1.93 3.74 -5.57
N ILE A 162 -1.65 3.93 -4.27
CA ILE A 162 -2.69 4.20 -3.28
C ILE A 162 -3.19 5.65 -3.42
N GLY A 163 -4.52 5.81 -3.47
CA GLY A 163 -5.21 7.10 -3.43
C GLY A 163 -6.19 7.18 -2.25
N GLY A 164 -6.32 8.36 -1.65
CA GLY A 164 -7.27 8.62 -0.57
C GLY A 164 -6.65 9.26 0.66
N PHE A 165 -7.50 9.73 1.57
CA PHE A 165 -7.07 10.38 2.78
C PHE A 165 -6.50 9.40 3.81
N SER A 166 -5.55 9.88 4.58
CA SER A 166 -5.03 9.26 5.79
C SER A 166 -4.45 10.33 6.70
N LYS A 167 -4.46 10.14 8.01
CA LYS A 167 -3.81 11.06 8.98
C LYS A 167 -2.35 11.31 8.61
N ASN A 168 -1.67 10.31 8.07
CA ASN A 168 -0.32 10.41 7.56
C ASN A 168 -0.34 10.46 6.02
N PHE A 169 -0.90 11.52 5.46
CA PHE A 169 -1.19 11.67 4.04
C PHE A 169 0.07 11.72 3.15
N ARG A 170 0.02 11.03 2.01
CA ARG A 170 1.06 11.02 0.97
C ARG A 170 0.63 11.83 -0.25
N CYS A 171 0.97 13.11 -0.26
CA CYS A 171 0.57 14.00 -1.35
C CYS A 171 1.28 13.72 -2.69
N GLU A 172 2.41 12.99 -2.68
CA GLU A 172 3.16 12.61 -3.87
C GLU A 172 2.52 11.49 -4.71
N ASN A 173 1.56 10.76 -4.18
CA ASN A 173 0.84 9.73 -4.92
C ASN A 173 -0.08 10.34 -5.99
N LEU A 174 -0.21 9.69 -7.15
CA LEU A 174 -0.84 10.24 -8.35
C LEU A 174 -2.18 10.94 -8.07
N ILE A 175 -3.19 10.21 -7.59
CA ILE A 175 -4.53 10.81 -7.36
C ILE A 175 -4.48 11.86 -6.26
N ASN A 176 -3.67 11.63 -5.21
CA ASN A 176 -3.53 12.57 -4.10
C ASN A 176 -2.92 13.90 -4.57
N SER A 177 -1.88 13.83 -5.40
CA SER A 177 -1.22 15.03 -5.95
C SER A 177 -2.15 15.82 -6.88
N LEU A 178 -2.85 15.13 -7.78
CA LEU A 178 -3.79 15.75 -8.70
C LEU A 178 -4.96 16.41 -7.96
N ALA A 179 -5.57 15.69 -7.01
CA ALA A 179 -6.66 16.23 -6.19
C ALA A 179 -6.22 17.45 -5.37
N THR A 180 -5.06 17.35 -4.70
CA THR A 180 -4.52 18.45 -3.90
C THR A 180 -4.19 19.67 -4.76
N ALA A 181 -3.59 19.47 -5.93
CA ALA A 181 -3.24 20.51 -6.86
C ALA A 181 -4.49 21.21 -7.44
N SER A 182 -5.49 20.42 -7.86
CA SER A 182 -6.77 20.97 -8.34
C SER A 182 -7.45 21.83 -7.27
N ILE A 183 -7.49 21.39 -6.01
CA ILE A 183 -8.15 22.15 -4.92
C ILE A 183 -7.36 23.39 -4.50
N LYS A 184 -6.03 23.29 -4.37
CA LYS A 184 -5.20 24.36 -3.79
C LYS A 184 -4.77 25.42 -4.79
N SER A 185 -4.40 25.00 -6.00
CA SER A 185 -3.82 25.88 -7.02
C SER A 185 -4.65 26.01 -8.29
N ASN A 186 -5.74 25.28 -8.37
CA ASN A 186 -6.57 25.18 -9.58
C ASN A 186 -5.74 24.79 -10.84
N LYS A 187 -4.62 24.06 -10.64
CA LYS A 187 -3.66 23.74 -11.70
C LYS A 187 -3.03 22.38 -11.46
N MET A 188 -3.21 21.45 -12.38
CA MET A 188 -2.65 20.11 -12.34
C MET A 188 -1.55 19.98 -13.40
N ILE A 189 -0.38 19.49 -13.00
CA ILE A 189 0.73 19.19 -13.91
C ILE A 189 0.88 17.68 -13.97
N ILE A 190 0.84 17.11 -15.16
CA ILE A 190 1.04 15.67 -15.39
C ILE A 190 2.22 15.45 -16.30
N THR A 191 2.86 14.29 -16.15
CA THR A 191 3.92 13.77 -17.00
C THR A 191 3.53 12.41 -17.52
N ASN A 192 4.00 12.05 -18.72
CA ASN A 192 3.70 10.77 -19.35
C ASN A 192 2.19 10.46 -19.38
N PRO A 193 1.37 11.32 -20.01
CA PRO A 193 -0.10 11.26 -19.95
C PRO A 193 -0.65 9.91 -20.42
N GLU A 194 0.02 9.26 -21.37
CA GLU A 194 -0.40 8.00 -21.98
C GLU A 194 -0.06 6.74 -21.15
N ASN A 195 0.77 6.87 -20.11
CA ASN A 195 1.14 5.74 -19.27
C ASN A 195 -0.06 5.27 -18.42
N TYR A 196 -0.25 3.96 -18.39
CA TYR A 196 -1.24 3.33 -17.51
C TYR A 196 -0.82 3.38 -16.05
N ARG A 197 -1.80 3.53 -15.17
CA ARG A 197 -1.66 3.38 -13.73
C ARG A 197 -2.80 2.54 -13.17
N SER A 198 -2.42 1.53 -12.41
CA SER A 198 -3.33 0.88 -11.49
C SER A 198 -3.41 1.70 -10.22
N VAL A 199 -4.60 2.10 -9.83
CA VAL A 199 -4.87 2.88 -8.61
C VAL A 199 -5.71 2.03 -7.66
N LEU A 200 -5.34 2.06 -6.38
CA LEU A 200 -6.09 1.41 -5.30
C LEU A 200 -6.59 2.48 -4.32
N GLY A 201 -7.89 2.56 -4.14
CA GLY A 201 -8.48 3.43 -3.13
C GLY A 201 -8.19 2.95 -1.71
N MET A 202 -7.97 3.88 -0.78
CA MET A 202 -7.64 3.57 0.61
C MET A 202 -8.72 2.73 1.30
N LYS A 203 -10.00 2.98 0.99
CA LYS A 203 -11.11 2.23 1.57
C LYS A 203 -11.15 0.80 1.04
N ASP A 204 -10.92 0.62 -0.26
CA ASP A 204 -10.84 -0.71 -0.86
C ASP A 204 -9.64 -1.50 -0.34
N LEU A 205 -8.49 -0.86 -0.11
CA LEU A 205 -7.34 -1.50 0.55
C LEU A 205 -7.69 -2.00 1.95
N CYS A 206 -8.30 -1.17 2.79
CA CYS A 206 -8.71 -1.57 4.13
C CYS A 206 -9.72 -2.74 4.09
N ARG A 207 -10.69 -2.69 3.17
CA ARG A 207 -11.67 -3.75 2.96
C ARG A 207 -11.03 -5.04 2.43
N SER A 208 -10.03 -4.95 1.55
CA SER A 208 -9.31 -6.11 1.01
C SER A 208 -8.55 -6.84 2.12
N ILE A 209 -7.83 -6.12 2.97
CA ILE A 209 -7.15 -6.71 4.12
C ILE A 209 -8.18 -7.34 5.09
N HIS A 210 -9.28 -6.66 5.35
CA HIS A 210 -10.36 -7.20 6.18
C HIS A 210 -10.96 -8.49 5.60
N ALA A 211 -11.15 -8.58 4.28
CA ALA A 211 -11.64 -9.80 3.64
C ALA A 211 -10.70 -11.00 3.87
N ILE A 212 -9.37 -10.77 3.84
CA ILE A 212 -8.39 -11.81 4.17
C ILE A 212 -8.49 -12.18 5.66
N LEU A 213 -8.63 -11.20 6.55
CA LEU A 213 -8.77 -11.44 7.99
C LEU A 213 -10.03 -12.27 8.31
N GLU A 214 -11.12 -12.10 7.57
CA GLU A 214 -12.36 -12.88 7.76
C GLU A 214 -12.32 -14.26 7.14
N SER A 215 -11.35 -14.54 6.28
CA SER A 215 -11.20 -15.86 5.66
C SER A 215 -10.51 -16.86 6.61
N ASP A 216 -11.04 -18.06 6.68
CA ASP A 216 -10.42 -19.14 7.45
C ASP A 216 -9.27 -19.82 6.67
N THR A 217 -9.20 -19.60 5.36
CA THR A 217 -8.20 -20.21 4.46
C THR A 217 -7.55 -19.17 3.55
N ILE A 218 -6.26 -19.38 3.28
CA ILE A 218 -5.54 -18.66 2.24
C ILE A 218 -5.62 -19.48 0.97
N LYS A 219 -6.27 -18.93 -0.07
CA LYS A 219 -6.46 -19.60 -1.36
C LYS A 219 -5.25 -19.45 -2.27
N ASN A 220 -4.70 -18.24 -2.34
CA ASN A 220 -3.51 -17.94 -3.11
C ASN A 220 -2.53 -17.10 -2.29
N ARG A 221 -1.24 -17.13 -2.66
CA ARG A 221 -0.17 -16.48 -1.92
C ARG A 221 0.12 -15.06 -2.36
N ILE A 222 -0.29 -14.71 -3.57
CA ILE A 222 -0.08 -13.40 -4.19
C ILE A 222 -1.38 -12.96 -4.84
N TYR A 223 -1.69 -11.67 -4.68
CA TYR A 223 -2.83 -11.03 -5.34
C TYR A 223 -2.46 -9.63 -5.83
N ASN A 224 -2.89 -9.31 -7.03
CA ASN A 224 -2.99 -7.93 -7.48
C ASN A 224 -4.19 -7.25 -6.82
N ILE A 225 -3.99 -6.06 -6.27
CA ILE A 225 -5.04 -5.30 -5.60
C ILE A 225 -5.11 -3.90 -6.21
N THR A 226 -6.14 -3.68 -7.03
CA THR A 226 -6.39 -2.40 -7.69
C THR A 226 -7.89 -2.11 -7.77
N SER A 227 -8.28 -0.86 -7.54
CA SER A 227 -9.66 -0.41 -7.73
C SER A 227 -9.94 0.05 -9.16
N LEU A 228 -8.93 0.66 -9.78
CA LEU A 228 -9.05 1.37 -11.05
C LEU A 228 -7.80 1.17 -11.90
N ASN A 229 -8.00 1.04 -13.21
CA ASN A 229 -6.94 1.08 -14.22
C ASN A 229 -7.30 2.11 -15.28
N ALA A 230 -6.41 3.07 -15.52
CA ALA A 230 -6.59 4.08 -16.55
C ALA A 230 -5.25 4.74 -16.91
N LYS A 231 -5.22 5.50 -17.99
CA LYS A 231 -4.09 6.37 -18.32
C LYS A 231 -4.02 7.56 -17.36
N ILE A 232 -2.84 8.12 -17.15
CA ILE A 232 -2.63 9.28 -16.26
C ILE A 232 -3.51 10.45 -16.68
N ILE A 233 -3.63 10.70 -17.99
CA ILE A 233 -4.49 11.76 -18.53
C ILE A 233 -5.95 11.57 -18.13
N GLU A 234 -6.47 10.34 -18.20
CA GLU A 234 -7.88 10.05 -17.90
C GLU A 234 -8.19 10.31 -16.41
N PHE A 235 -7.25 10.02 -15.49
CA PHE A 235 -7.40 10.37 -14.09
C PHE A 235 -7.43 11.89 -13.88
N ALA A 236 -6.54 12.63 -14.56
CA ALA A 236 -6.49 14.09 -14.46
C ALA A 236 -7.74 14.76 -15.04
N GLU A 237 -8.25 14.28 -16.16
CA GLU A 237 -9.49 14.77 -16.78
C GLU A 237 -10.71 14.52 -15.88
N LYS A 238 -10.81 13.34 -15.26
CA LYS A 238 -11.88 13.06 -14.29
C LYS A 238 -11.84 14.04 -13.11
N ILE A 239 -10.64 14.31 -12.54
CA ILE A 239 -10.49 15.28 -11.44
C ILE A 239 -10.86 16.70 -11.93
N LYS A 240 -10.43 17.09 -13.14
CA LYS A 240 -10.80 18.36 -13.76
C LYS A 240 -12.33 18.49 -13.90
N ASN A 241 -13.01 17.43 -14.29
CA ASN A 241 -14.47 17.42 -14.43
C ASN A 241 -15.18 17.56 -13.07
N ILE A 242 -14.56 17.07 -11.98
CA ILE A 242 -15.14 17.17 -10.62
C ILE A 242 -14.97 18.56 -10.03
N ASN A 243 -13.79 19.17 -10.14
CA ASN A 243 -13.41 20.38 -9.39
C ASN A 243 -12.94 21.53 -10.28
N GLY A 244 -12.81 21.33 -11.59
CA GLY A 244 -12.22 22.31 -12.49
C GLY A 244 -10.70 22.30 -12.47
N GLY A 245 -10.11 23.36 -12.99
CA GLY A 245 -8.67 23.60 -13.00
C GLY A 245 -8.02 23.45 -14.37
N GLU A 246 -6.86 24.07 -14.49
CA GLU A 246 -6.00 23.97 -15.67
C GLU A 246 -5.24 22.64 -15.64
N LEU A 247 -5.22 21.92 -16.76
CA LEU A 247 -4.41 20.71 -16.93
C LEU A 247 -3.23 21.00 -17.85
N ILE A 248 -2.03 20.81 -17.35
CA ILE A 248 -0.77 21.03 -18.07
C ILE A 248 -0.05 19.71 -18.24
N VAL A 249 0.28 19.40 -19.47
CA VAL A 249 1.15 18.25 -19.81
C VAL A 249 2.60 18.75 -19.88
N ASN A 250 3.49 18.10 -19.15
CA ASN A 250 4.93 18.36 -19.16
C ASN A 250 5.68 17.08 -19.61
N ASP A 251 6.09 17.04 -20.85
CA ASP A 251 6.78 15.88 -21.45
C ASP A 251 8.30 15.89 -21.24
N SER A 252 8.85 16.87 -20.51
CA SER A 252 10.30 17.04 -20.32
C SER A 252 10.93 16.10 -19.28
N LEU A 253 10.12 15.33 -18.54
CA LEU A 253 10.62 14.39 -17.54
C LEU A 253 10.68 12.96 -18.07
N PRO A 254 11.69 12.17 -17.64
CA PRO A 254 11.85 10.79 -18.09
C PRO A 254 10.62 9.94 -17.79
N THR A 255 10.39 8.95 -18.65
CA THR A 255 9.29 8.00 -18.51
C THR A 255 9.33 7.31 -17.15
N ASN A 256 8.25 7.44 -16.42
CA ASN A 256 8.00 6.69 -15.21
C ASN A 256 7.25 5.38 -15.56
N TYR A 257 6.95 4.61 -14.55
CA TYR A 257 6.21 3.36 -14.67
C TYR A 257 4.94 3.48 -15.50
N SER A 258 4.70 2.46 -16.31
CA SER A 258 3.40 2.14 -16.88
C SER A 258 3.02 0.74 -16.41
N PHE A 259 1.90 0.57 -15.71
CA PHE A 259 1.42 -0.74 -15.31
C PHE A 259 -0.10 -0.76 -15.19
N ASN A 260 -0.65 -1.91 -15.60
CA ASN A 260 -2.09 -2.15 -15.70
C ASN A 260 -2.35 -3.57 -15.17
N CYS A 261 -2.95 -3.69 -13.96
CA CYS A 261 -3.04 -4.95 -13.23
C CYS A 261 -4.47 -5.44 -13.13
N ASP A 262 -4.69 -6.72 -13.45
CA ASP A 262 -5.94 -7.42 -13.21
C ASP A 262 -6.03 -7.91 -11.75
N SER A 263 -7.13 -7.62 -11.08
CA SER A 263 -7.43 -8.05 -9.72
C SER A 263 -8.55 -9.08 -9.65
N SER A 264 -8.90 -9.72 -10.75
CA SER A 264 -10.01 -10.68 -10.85
C SER A 264 -9.82 -11.90 -9.95
N LEU A 265 -8.56 -12.32 -9.74
CA LEU A 265 -8.25 -13.43 -8.85
C LEU A 265 -8.70 -13.13 -7.42
N PHE A 266 -8.35 -11.94 -6.90
CA PHE A 266 -8.77 -11.54 -5.55
C PHE A 266 -10.29 -11.40 -5.44
N GLN A 267 -10.94 -10.81 -6.44
CA GLN A 267 -12.39 -10.65 -6.47
C GLN A 267 -13.10 -12.01 -6.42
N THR A 268 -12.62 -12.98 -7.18
CA THR A 268 -13.16 -14.33 -7.22
C THR A 268 -12.96 -15.07 -5.90
N ASP A 269 -11.75 -15.05 -5.37
CA ASP A 269 -11.39 -15.81 -4.17
C ASP A 269 -12.09 -15.32 -2.91
N TYR A 270 -12.25 -14.03 -2.78
CA TYR A 270 -12.86 -13.40 -1.59
C TYR A 270 -14.30 -12.93 -1.82
N ASN A 271 -14.91 -13.20 -2.97
CA ASN A 271 -16.19 -12.62 -3.37
C ASN A 271 -16.23 -11.11 -3.13
N PHE A 272 -15.17 -10.46 -3.59
CA PHE A 272 -14.88 -9.06 -3.28
C PHE A 272 -15.23 -8.16 -4.47
N LYS A 273 -15.73 -6.96 -4.17
CA LYS A 273 -15.96 -5.93 -5.16
C LYS A 273 -15.21 -4.65 -4.75
N PHE A 274 -14.37 -4.15 -5.64
CA PHE A 274 -13.78 -2.82 -5.51
C PHE A 274 -14.84 -1.75 -5.77
N ASN A 275 -14.90 -0.73 -4.92
CA ASN A 275 -15.95 0.30 -4.94
C ASN A 275 -15.38 1.72 -5.03
N ASP A 276 -14.08 1.92 -4.76
CA ASP A 276 -13.48 3.23 -4.88
C ASP A 276 -13.39 3.66 -6.35
N THR A 277 -13.76 4.91 -6.60
CA THR A 277 -13.67 5.61 -7.89
C THR A 277 -12.82 6.86 -7.71
N VAL A 278 -12.46 7.53 -8.81
CA VAL A 278 -11.76 8.83 -8.73
C VAL A 278 -12.57 9.83 -7.92
N GLU A 279 -13.88 9.83 -8.10
CA GLU A 279 -14.83 10.72 -7.42
C GLU A 279 -14.83 10.45 -5.90
N THR A 280 -14.93 9.19 -5.48
CA THR A 280 -14.96 8.84 -4.05
C THR A 280 -13.64 9.16 -3.38
N ILE A 281 -12.51 8.91 -4.05
CA ILE A 281 -11.18 9.24 -3.57
C ILE A 281 -11.00 10.77 -3.47
N PHE A 282 -11.41 11.52 -4.50
CA PHE A 282 -11.36 12.98 -4.52
C PHE A 282 -12.18 13.59 -3.38
N VAL A 283 -13.42 13.14 -3.20
CA VAL A 283 -14.30 13.62 -2.11
C VAL A 283 -13.71 13.34 -0.74
N ASP A 284 -13.09 12.17 -0.55
CA ASP A 284 -12.44 11.80 0.69
C ASP A 284 -11.25 12.74 1.01
N ILE A 285 -10.42 13.04 0.01
CA ILE A 285 -9.30 14.00 0.14
C ILE A 285 -9.83 15.41 0.40
N SER A 286 -10.80 15.87 -0.37
CA SER A 286 -11.37 17.23 -0.29
C SER A 286 -11.94 17.53 1.09
N LYS A 287 -12.74 16.61 1.65
CA LYS A 287 -13.34 16.77 2.98
C LYS A 287 -12.31 16.88 4.11
N ASN A 288 -11.15 16.26 3.94
CA ASN A 288 -10.12 16.16 4.96
C ASN A 288 -8.89 17.02 4.67
N LEU A 289 -8.92 17.86 3.63
CA LEU A 289 -7.76 18.64 3.17
C LEU A 289 -7.21 19.55 4.26
N HIS A 290 -8.08 20.11 5.12
CA HIS A 290 -7.70 20.97 6.24
C HIS A 290 -6.80 20.26 7.27
N MET A 291 -6.91 18.93 7.40
CA MET A 291 -6.07 18.11 8.26
C MET A 291 -4.70 17.79 7.63
N ILE A 292 -4.58 17.93 6.30
CA ILE A 292 -3.37 17.58 5.55
C ILE A 292 -2.31 18.69 5.62
N VAL A 293 -2.70 19.94 5.84
CA VAL A 293 -1.84 21.13 5.71
C VAL A 293 -0.64 21.14 6.66
N SER A 294 -0.70 20.43 7.79
CA SER A 294 0.38 20.36 8.78
C SER A 294 1.50 19.36 8.43
N ASN A 295 1.34 18.47 7.48
CA ASN A 295 2.23 17.31 7.25
C ASN A 295 2.95 17.32 5.88
N LEU A 296 3.04 18.48 5.19
CA LEU A 296 3.56 18.57 3.81
C LEU A 296 5.09 18.39 3.65
N LYS A 297 5.86 18.28 4.73
CA LYS A 297 7.31 18.03 4.64
C LYS A 297 7.63 16.62 5.14
N ARG A 298 7.59 15.65 4.24
CA ARG A 298 8.06 14.28 4.50
C ARG A 298 9.51 14.12 4.07
N THR A 299 10.43 14.49 4.94
CA THR A 299 11.78 13.94 4.94
C THR A 299 11.82 12.84 6.01
N PRO A 300 12.24 11.61 5.70
CA PRO A 300 12.53 10.62 6.73
C PRO A 300 13.56 11.22 7.68
N ARG A 301 13.33 11.13 8.98
CA ARG A 301 14.30 11.51 10.00
C ARG A 301 15.31 10.41 10.17
#